data_afde7f0ef107fe332b795fe0b5d88b7d
#
_entry.id   afde7f0ef107fe332b795fe0b5d88b7d
#
_cell.length_a   1.000
_cell.length_b   1.000
_cell.length_c   1.000
_cell.angle_alpha   90.00
_cell.angle_beta   90.00
_cell.angle_gamma   90.00
#
_symmetry.space_group_name_H-M   'P 1'
#
loop_
_entity.id
_entity.type
_entity.pdbx_description
1 polymer ?
#
loop_
_entity_poly.entity_id
_entity_poly.type
_entity_poly.pdbx_seq_one_letter_code
_entity_poly.pdbx_strand_id
1 'polypeptide(L)'
;MNCSILEVAKLSIHTRFMHNLCPIFAKIFDICKLLAGNLVNGRGNLPRCGAVPKFSDLEVIALGMASESIGIDSESLLFAKLQEYKSEIPHLISRRQYNDRRKFTSSLCSVIRRKIAEAIDGSEDYFCIDSKPIEVCRPARAKRCSMGKKDVERAPSFGYCASQGAYYYGCKLHAVCGLSGVIHSFDLPKASVYDIHYLKDVKEDYSNCRVIGDRGYISADVQLNLFETAHIRLEVPYRSNQKDGKPTFTCFAKARKRIETLFSQLCDQFMIERNYAKDIAVSYTHLRAHETLSDL
;
A
#
# COMPACT_ATOMS: atom_id res chain seq x y z
N MET A 1 1.07 -24.75 -10.17
CA MET A 1 0.53 -23.45 -10.64
C MET A 1 1.33 -22.22 -10.13
N ASN A 2 2.03 -22.31 -9.00
CA ASN A 2 2.80 -21.18 -8.44
C ASN A 2 4.11 -20.83 -9.16
N CYS A 3 4.68 -21.76 -9.94
CA CYS A 3 5.98 -21.54 -10.61
C CYS A 3 5.90 -20.49 -11.72
N SER A 4 4.79 -20.42 -12.46
CA SER A 4 4.63 -19.49 -13.59
C SER A 4 4.49 -18.03 -13.18
N ILE A 5 3.86 -17.73 -12.02
CA ILE A 5 3.68 -16.36 -11.53
C ILE A 5 5.03 -15.81 -11.02
N LEU A 6 5.79 -16.63 -10.31
CA LEU A 6 7.13 -16.29 -9.83
C LEU A 6 8.14 -16.13 -10.97
N GLU A 7 8.03 -16.91 -12.04
CA GLU A 7 8.88 -16.74 -13.22
C GLU A 7 8.55 -15.46 -13.99
N VAL A 8 7.27 -15.13 -14.16
CA VAL A 8 6.86 -13.89 -14.81
C VAL A 8 7.26 -12.66 -13.95
N ALA A 9 7.14 -12.76 -12.63
CA ALA A 9 7.56 -11.68 -11.70
C ALA A 9 9.11 -11.54 -11.69
N LYS A 10 9.88 -12.63 -11.61
CA LYS A 10 11.36 -12.60 -11.55
C LYS A 10 12.03 -12.23 -12.87
N LEU A 11 11.45 -12.59 -14.02
CA LEU A 11 12.00 -12.24 -15.35
C LEU A 11 11.89 -10.74 -15.68
N SER A 12 11.13 -9.98 -14.90
CA SER A 12 10.81 -8.58 -15.18
C SER A 12 11.81 -7.56 -14.68
N ILE A 13 12.66 -7.88 -13.69
CA ILE A 13 13.36 -6.87 -12.87
C ILE A 13 14.77 -6.50 -13.39
N HIS A 14 15.34 -7.26 -14.31
CA HIS A 14 16.78 -7.12 -14.63
C HIS A 14 17.15 -6.58 -16.02
N THR A 15 16.24 -6.00 -16.76
CA THR A 15 16.59 -5.45 -18.06
C THR A 15 16.18 -3.99 -18.24
N ARG A 16 17.11 -3.20 -18.70
CA ARG A 16 17.16 -1.85 -19.30
C ARG A 16 15.85 -1.17 -19.82
N PHE A 17 14.65 -1.65 -19.44
CA PHE A 17 13.35 -1.15 -19.91
C PHE A 17 12.64 -0.22 -18.94
N MET A 18 13.31 0.28 -17.90
CA MET A 18 12.71 1.12 -16.85
C MET A 18 12.08 2.45 -17.35
N HIS A 19 12.18 2.76 -18.64
CA HIS A 19 11.66 4.02 -19.20
C HIS A 19 10.55 3.84 -20.24
N ASN A 20 10.12 2.62 -20.52
CA ASN A 20 9.07 2.38 -21.51
C ASN A 20 7.74 1.97 -20.84
N LEU A 21 6.78 2.91 -20.80
CA LEU A 21 5.49 2.72 -20.16
C LEU A 21 4.68 1.54 -20.74
N CYS A 22 4.65 1.38 -22.06
CA CYS A 22 3.79 0.39 -22.71
C CYS A 22 4.15 -1.07 -22.42
N PRO A 23 5.41 -1.50 -22.49
CA PRO A 23 5.79 -2.85 -22.09
C PRO A 23 5.52 -3.17 -20.63
N ILE A 24 5.74 -2.21 -19.73
CA ILE A 24 5.44 -2.36 -18.29
C ILE A 24 3.93 -2.50 -18.09
N PHE A 25 3.15 -1.62 -18.72
CA PHE A 25 1.69 -1.67 -18.70
C PHE A 25 1.16 -3.02 -19.17
N ALA A 26 1.65 -3.54 -20.29
CA ALA A 26 1.23 -4.84 -20.84
C ALA A 26 1.52 -5.99 -19.86
N LYS A 27 2.71 -6.05 -19.28
CA LYS A 27 3.07 -7.07 -18.28
C LYS A 27 2.19 -7.00 -17.03
N ILE A 28 2.00 -5.81 -16.48
CA ILE A 28 1.14 -5.62 -15.29
C ILE A 28 -0.30 -5.98 -15.62
N PHE A 29 -0.77 -5.65 -16.81
CA PHE A 29 -2.12 -6.02 -17.26
C PHE A 29 -2.31 -7.54 -17.31
N ASP A 30 -1.33 -8.29 -17.82
CA ASP A 30 -1.39 -9.75 -17.87
C ASP A 30 -1.42 -10.36 -16.45
N ILE A 31 -0.61 -9.83 -15.52
CA ILE A 31 -0.64 -10.22 -14.10
C ILE A 31 -2.01 -9.92 -13.49
N CYS A 32 -2.53 -8.71 -13.69
CA CYS A 32 -3.86 -8.33 -13.20
C CYS A 32 -4.95 -9.26 -13.75
N LYS A 33 -4.90 -9.62 -15.03
CA LYS A 33 -5.85 -10.51 -15.67
C LYS A 33 -5.80 -11.92 -15.07
N LEU A 34 -4.62 -12.43 -14.81
CA LEU A 34 -4.41 -13.74 -14.17
C LEU A 34 -4.99 -13.77 -12.76
N LEU A 35 -4.74 -12.72 -11.98
CA LEU A 35 -5.11 -12.66 -10.56
C LEU A 35 -6.57 -12.23 -10.32
N ALA A 36 -7.16 -11.46 -11.22
CA ALA A 36 -8.54 -11.03 -11.10
C ALA A 36 -9.54 -12.22 -11.22
N GLY A 37 -9.21 -13.23 -12.03
CA GLY A 37 -10.03 -14.44 -12.17
C GLY A 37 -11.50 -14.13 -12.45
N ASN A 38 -12.40 -14.70 -11.65
CA ASN A 38 -13.84 -14.56 -11.79
C ASN A 38 -14.42 -13.21 -11.27
N LEU A 39 -13.58 -12.32 -10.74
CA LEU A 39 -14.04 -11.00 -10.25
C LEU A 39 -14.40 -10.05 -11.39
N VAL A 40 -13.95 -10.32 -12.60
CA VAL A 40 -14.21 -9.52 -13.78
C VAL A 40 -14.79 -10.37 -14.91
N ASN A 41 -15.47 -9.72 -15.85
CA ASN A 41 -15.93 -10.39 -17.05
C ASN A 41 -14.77 -10.71 -18.01
N GLY A 42 -15.03 -11.45 -19.11
CA GLY A 42 -14.01 -11.83 -20.10
C GLY A 42 -13.28 -10.66 -20.77
N ARG A 43 -13.78 -9.42 -20.64
CA ARG A 43 -13.15 -8.18 -21.10
C ARG A 43 -12.38 -7.44 -20.00
N GLY A 44 -12.28 -7.97 -18.79
CA GLY A 44 -11.56 -7.34 -17.68
C GLY A 44 -12.31 -6.22 -16.97
N ASN A 45 -13.64 -6.22 -17.03
CA ASN A 45 -14.47 -5.22 -16.34
C ASN A 45 -15.22 -5.83 -15.17
N LEU A 46 -15.39 -5.07 -14.08
CA LEU A 46 -16.27 -5.40 -12.97
C LEU A 46 -17.73 -5.49 -13.47
N PRO A 47 -18.56 -6.35 -12.87
CA PRO A 47 -19.99 -6.39 -13.15
C PRO A 47 -20.64 -5.01 -12.93
N ARG A 48 -21.39 -4.54 -13.92
CA ARG A 48 -22.10 -3.25 -13.88
C ARG A 48 -23.30 -3.24 -14.77
N CYS A 49 -24.27 -2.36 -14.48
CA CYS A 49 -25.37 -2.06 -15.39
C CYS A 49 -24.87 -1.14 -16.52
N GLY A 50 -25.44 -1.29 -17.72
CA GLY A 50 -25.16 -0.43 -18.89
C GLY A 50 -24.03 -0.93 -19.80
N ALA A 51 -23.51 -0.03 -20.61
CA ALA A 51 -22.49 -0.35 -21.61
C ALA A 51 -21.17 -0.76 -20.96
N VAL A 52 -20.58 -1.86 -21.46
CA VAL A 52 -19.27 -2.33 -21.01
C VAL A 52 -18.17 -1.46 -21.59
N PRO A 53 -17.31 -0.86 -20.76
CA PRO A 53 -16.22 -0.03 -21.25
C PRO A 53 -15.24 -0.80 -22.14
N LYS A 54 -14.80 -0.15 -23.22
CA LYS A 54 -13.78 -0.72 -24.13
C LYS A 54 -12.39 -0.73 -23.49
N PHE A 55 -11.99 0.37 -22.84
CA PHE A 55 -10.82 0.43 -21.96
C PHE A 55 -11.25 -0.18 -20.64
N SER A 56 -10.76 -1.36 -20.30
CA SER A 56 -11.25 -2.19 -19.19
C SER A 56 -10.87 -1.64 -17.81
N ASP A 57 -11.48 -2.16 -16.76
CA ASP A 57 -11.13 -1.84 -15.38
C ASP A 57 -9.75 -2.35 -15.01
N LEU A 58 -9.36 -3.50 -15.54
CA LEU A 58 -8.00 -4.03 -15.36
C LEU A 58 -6.95 -3.15 -16.06
N GLU A 59 -7.26 -2.57 -17.23
CA GLU A 59 -6.36 -1.62 -17.88
C GLU A 59 -6.21 -0.33 -17.06
N VAL A 60 -7.28 0.14 -16.40
CA VAL A 60 -7.20 1.29 -15.48
C VAL A 60 -6.24 1.00 -14.32
N ILE A 61 -6.37 -0.19 -13.70
CA ILE A 61 -5.49 -0.62 -12.60
C ILE A 61 -4.05 -0.78 -13.09
N ALA A 62 -3.85 -1.50 -14.19
CA ALA A 62 -2.52 -1.74 -14.75
C ALA A 62 -1.82 -0.44 -15.17
N LEU A 63 -2.54 0.52 -15.75
CA LEU A 63 -1.99 1.81 -16.12
C LEU A 63 -1.58 2.63 -14.89
N GLY A 64 -2.36 2.57 -13.81
CA GLY A 64 -2.00 3.17 -12.53
C GLY A 64 -0.71 2.59 -11.98
N MET A 65 -0.63 1.27 -11.85
CA MET A 65 0.58 0.59 -11.37
C MET A 65 1.79 0.88 -12.29
N ALA A 66 1.65 0.79 -13.59
CA ALA A 66 2.72 1.07 -14.53
C ALA A 66 3.25 2.51 -14.42
N SER A 67 2.36 3.51 -14.28
CA SER A 67 2.77 4.90 -14.13
C SER A 67 3.58 5.13 -12.85
N GLU A 68 3.14 4.56 -11.74
CA GLU A 68 3.84 4.66 -10.45
C GLU A 68 5.21 3.96 -10.51
N SER A 69 5.33 2.80 -11.15
CA SER A 69 6.59 2.05 -11.27
C SER A 69 7.71 2.82 -11.97
N ILE A 70 7.35 3.74 -12.86
CA ILE A 70 8.29 4.60 -13.58
C ILE A 70 8.39 6.01 -12.98
N GLY A 71 7.81 6.21 -11.77
CA GLY A 71 7.88 7.48 -11.04
C GLY A 71 6.98 8.59 -11.60
N ILE A 72 5.91 8.25 -12.33
CA ILE A 72 4.92 9.23 -12.79
C ILE A 72 3.78 9.30 -11.78
N ASP A 73 3.86 10.23 -10.85
CA ASP A 73 2.88 10.51 -9.80
C ASP A 73 1.76 11.47 -10.25
N SER A 74 1.97 12.20 -11.34
CA SER A 74 1.01 13.18 -11.86
C SER A 74 0.16 12.62 -13.00
N GLU A 75 -1.16 12.50 -12.78
CA GLU A 75 -2.10 12.13 -13.86
C GLU A 75 -2.00 13.05 -15.08
N SER A 76 -1.70 14.33 -14.89
CA SER A 76 -1.51 15.27 -15.99
C SER A 76 -0.28 14.93 -16.81
N LEU A 77 0.83 14.59 -16.16
CA LEU A 77 2.06 14.16 -16.82
C LEU A 77 1.86 12.80 -17.50
N LEU A 78 1.19 11.86 -16.84
CA LEU A 78 0.85 10.57 -17.42
C LEU A 78 0.08 10.75 -18.74
N PHE A 79 -1.01 11.52 -18.71
CA PHE A 79 -1.83 11.72 -19.90
C PHE A 79 -1.15 12.56 -21.00
N ALA A 80 -0.20 13.43 -20.65
CA ALA A 80 0.65 14.08 -21.64
C ALA A 80 1.56 13.06 -22.35
N LYS A 81 2.22 12.18 -21.60
CA LYS A 81 3.06 11.11 -22.17
C LYS A 81 2.26 10.09 -22.98
N LEU A 82 1.06 9.73 -22.54
CA LEU A 82 0.19 8.77 -23.25
C LEU A 82 -0.24 9.26 -24.65
N GLN A 83 -0.12 10.57 -24.94
CA GLN A 83 -0.37 11.06 -26.31
C GLN A 83 0.61 10.48 -27.33
N GLU A 84 1.84 10.15 -26.88
CA GLU A 84 2.88 9.54 -27.72
C GLU A 84 2.58 8.09 -28.06
N TYR A 85 1.77 7.41 -27.22
CA TYR A 85 1.44 5.98 -27.33
C TYR A 85 0.00 5.68 -27.73
N LYS A 86 -0.69 6.61 -28.37
CA LYS A 86 -2.10 6.44 -28.78
C LYS A 86 -2.34 5.23 -29.69
N SER A 87 -1.38 4.87 -30.51
CA SER A 87 -1.45 3.69 -31.36
C SER A 87 -1.31 2.37 -30.61
N GLU A 88 -0.58 2.38 -29.47
CA GLU A 88 -0.30 1.20 -28.68
C GLU A 88 -1.36 0.94 -27.62
N ILE A 89 -2.07 1.99 -27.16
CA ILE A 89 -3.15 1.88 -26.17
C ILE A 89 -4.47 2.27 -26.82
N PRO A 90 -5.13 1.33 -27.52
CA PRO A 90 -6.41 1.61 -28.15
C PRO A 90 -7.49 1.85 -27.09
N HIS A 91 -8.43 2.74 -27.42
CA HIS A 91 -9.55 3.09 -26.54
C HIS A 91 -9.19 3.80 -25.23
N LEU A 92 -7.98 4.39 -25.15
CA LEU A 92 -7.60 5.21 -24.00
C LEU A 92 -8.68 6.24 -23.68
N ILE A 93 -9.09 6.26 -22.41
CA ILE A 93 -10.11 7.18 -21.90
C ILE A 93 -9.53 8.55 -21.55
N SER A 94 -10.39 9.53 -21.32
CA SER A 94 -9.96 10.84 -20.85
C SER A 94 -9.41 10.77 -19.40
N ARG A 95 -8.54 11.73 -19.03
CA ARG A 95 -7.99 11.83 -17.67
C ARG A 95 -9.07 11.86 -16.59
N ARG A 96 -10.20 12.58 -16.83
CA ARG A 96 -11.33 12.63 -15.90
C ARG A 96 -11.96 11.26 -15.70
N GLN A 97 -12.26 10.56 -16.80
CA GLN A 97 -12.82 9.20 -16.73
C GLN A 97 -11.85 8.23 -16.04
N TYR A 98 -10.55 8.37 -16.28
CA TYR A 98 -9.52 7.58 -15.63
C TYR A 98 -9.54 7.80 -14.10
N ASN A 99 -9.56 9.05 -13.64
CA ASN A 99 -9.63 9.38 -12.21
C ASN A 99 -10.89 8.81 -11.55
N ASP A 100 -12.05 8.98 -12.18
CA ASP A 100 -13.31 8.46 -11.65
C ASP A 100 -13.29 6.92 -11.59
N ARG A 101 -12.72 6.27 -12.60
CA ARG A 101 -12.61 4.80 -12.65
C ARG A 101 -11.56 4.24 -11.71
N ARG A 102 -10.45 4.93 -11.47
CA ARG A 102 -9.49 4.53 -10.42
C ARG A 102 -10.17 4.42 -9.05
N LYS A 103 -11.02 5.38 -8.71
CA LYS A 103 -11.80 5.33 -7.47
C LYS A 103 -12.75 4.15 -7.43
N PHE A 104 -13.45 3.92 -8.53
CA PHE A 104 -14.41 2.81 -8.67
C PHE A 104 -13.71 1.44 -8.57
N THR A 105 -12.53 1.28 -9.14
CA THR A 105 -11.77 0.02 -9.16
C THR A 105 -10.89 -0.21 -7.93
N SER A 106 -10.95 0.68 -6.93
CA SER A 106 -10.05 0.63 -5.77
C SER A 106 -10.13 -0.67 -4.97
N SER A 107 -11.33 -1.25 -4.81
CA SER A 107 -11.52 -2.54 -4.13
C SER A 107 -10.89 -3.71 -4.92
N LEU A 108 -11.09 -3.73 -6.24
CA LEU A 108 -10.47 -4.74 -7.11
C LEU A 108 -8.94 -4.64 -7.09
N CYS A 109 -8.41 -3.42 -7.11
CA CYS A 109 -6.97 -3.18 -6.98
C CYS A 109 -6.43 -3.75 -5.67
N SER A 110 -7.14 -3.57 -4.53
CA SER A 110 -6.74 -4.15 -3.24
C SER A 110 -6.73 -5.67 -3.24
N VAL A 111 -7.71 -6.31 -3.89
CA VAL A 111 -7.75 -7.78 -3.99
C VAL A 111 -6.59 -8.29 -4.85
N ILE A 112 -6.32 -7.66 -5.99
CA ILE A 112 -5.18 -8.03 -6.87
C ILE A 112 -3.87 -7.88 -6.11
N ARG A 113 -3.64 -6.77 -5.41
CA ARG A 113 -2.46 -6.52 -4.60
C ARG A 113 -2.26 -7.62 -3.54
N ARG A 114 -3.29 -7.95 -2.77
CA ARG A 114 -3.21 -9.03 -1.77
C ARG A 114 -2.78 -10.35 -2.40
N LYS A 115 -3.35 -10.71 -3.54
CA LYS A 115 -2.96 -11.93 -4.26
C LYS A 115 -1.53 -11.89 -4.80
N ILE A 116 -1.01 -10.71 -5.18
CA ILE A 116 0.41 -10.54 -5.55
C ILE A 116 1.28 -10.80 -4.33
N ALA A 117 0.99 -10.18 -3.20
CA ALA A 117 1.73 -10.37 -1.96
C ALA A 117 1.75 -11.84 -1.52
N GLU A 118 0.60 -12.50 -1.51
CA GLU A 118 0.47 -13.94 -1.21
C GLU A 118 1.26 -14.83 -2.20
N ALA A 119 1.32 -14.44 -3.48
CA ALA A 119 2.07 -15.20 -4.49
C ALA A 119 3.59 -15.05 -4.33
N ILE A 120 4.06 -13.92 -3.83
CA ILE A 120 5.49 -13.63 -3.63
C ILE A 120 6.00 -14.24 -2.33
N ASP A 121 5.32 -14.00 -1.20
CA ASP A 121 5.75 -14.45 0.13
C ASP A 121 5.29 -15.86 0.49
N GLY A 122 4.33 -16.40 -0.24
CA GLY A 122 3.75 -17.71 0.10
C GLY A 122 2.96 -17.66 1.41
N SER A 123 3.14 -18.70 2.24
CA SER A 123 2.54 -18.78 3.58
C SER A 123 3.55 -18.33 4.63
N GLU A 124 3.82 -17.03 4.73
CA GLU A 124 4.63 -16.51 5.83
C GLU A 124 3.84 -16.49 7.15
N ASP A 125 4.49 -16.98 8.22
CA ASP A 125 3.93 -16.96 9.59
C ASP A 125 4.47 -15.77 10.40
N TYR A 126 5.36 -14.97 9.81
CA TYR A 126 6.05 -13.86 10.50
C TYR A 126 5.87 -12.55 9.73
N PHE A 127 5.32 -11.58 10.41
CA PHE A 127 5.09 -10.25 9.86
C PHE A 127 5.75 -9.17 10.73
N CYS A 128 6.08 -8.04 10.11
CA CYS A 128 6.51 -6.84 10.80
C CYS A 128 5.43 -5.77 10.67
N ILE A 129 5.15 -5.08 11.77
CA ILE A 129 4.23 -3.94 11.81
C ILE A 129 4.97 -2.69 12.27
N ASP A 130 4.75 -1.59 11.57
CA ASP A 130 5.29 -0.28 11.98
C ASP A 130 4.43 0.84 11.39
N SER A 131 4.67 2.07 11.83
CA SER A 131 3.97 3.24 11.33
C SER A 131 4.93 4.36 10.93
N LYS A 132 4.56 5.09 9.86
CA LYS A 132 5.31 6.25 9.38
C LYS A 132 4.42 7.48 9.28
N PRO A 133 4.86 8.64 9.82
CA PRO A 133 4.18 9.92 9.61
C PRO A 133 4.19 10.31 8.13
N ILE A 134 3.02 10.72 7.62
CA ILE A 134 2.85 11.29 6.29
C ILE A 134 2.31 12.70 6.44
N GLU A 135 3.18 13.69 6.26
CA GLU A 135 2.80 15.09 6.33
C GLU A 135 1.99 15.50 5.09
N VAL A 136 0.82 16.09 5.30
CA VAL A 136 -0.05 16.59 4.21
C VAL A 136 0.28 18.04 3.88
N CYS A 137 0.56 18.83 4.88
CA CYS A 137 1.01 20.21 4.73
C CYS A 137 1.70 20.70 6.00
N ARG A 138 2.50 21.75 5.87
CA ARG A 138 3.13 22.39 7.03
C ARG A 138 2.10 22.76 8.09
N PRO A 139 2.37 22.55 9.39
CA PRO A 139 1.45 22.81 10.49
C PRO A 139 0.77 24.20 10.44
N ALA A 140 1.50 25.23 10.02
CA ALA A 140 0.96 26.59 9.84
C ALA A 140 -0.15 26.70 8.77
N ARG A 141 -0.23 25.74 7.86
CA ARG A 141 -1.25 25.67 6.79
C ARG A 141 -2.42 24.75 7.13
N ALA A 142 -2.41 24.06 8.26
CA ALA A 142 -3.42 23.07 8.64
C ALA A 142 -4.86 23.60 8.53
N LYS A 143 -5.12 24.81 9.01
CA LYS A 143 -6.44 25.45 8.94
C LYS A 143 -6.96 25.67 7.51
N ARG A 144 -6.07 25.77 6.52
CA ARG A 144 -6.39 25.97 5.10
C ARG A 144 -6.44 24.66 4.32
N CYS A 145 -6.05 23.55 4.94
CA CYS A 145 -6.08 22.25 4.28
C CYS A 145 -7.52 21.86 3.94
N SER A 146 -7.75 21.50 2.68
CA SER A 146 -9.06 21.04 2.19
C SER A 146 -9.17 19.52 2.10
N MET A 147 -8.07 18.80 2.31
CA MET A 147 -8.04 17.36 2.22
C MET A 147 -8.93 16.73 3.30
N GLY A 148 -9.78 15.80 2.90
CA GLY A 148 -10.64 15.05 3.83
C GLY A 148 -11.76 15.84 4.48
N LYS A 149 -12.06 17.09 4.08
CA LYS A 149 -13.16 17.88 4.68
C LYS A 149 -14.52 17.20 4.66
N LYS A 150 -14.73 16.29 3.71
CA LYS A 150 -15.97 15.52 3.56
C LYS A 150 -15.99 14.21 4.38
N ASP A 151 -14.84 13.78 4.85
CA ASP A 151 -14.65 12.55 5.62
C ASP A 151 -13.90 12.88 6.91
N VAL A 152 -14.67 13.21 7.95
CA VAL A 152 -14.13 13.66 9.25
C VAL A 152 -13.32 12.55 9.94
N GLU A 153 -13.62 11.28 9.69
CA GLU A 153 -12.92 10.17 10.32
C GLU A 153 -11.51 9.99 9.75
N ARG A 154 -11.34 10.27 8.46
CA ARG A 154 -10.07 10.13 7.74
C ARG A 154 -9.37 11.47 7.47
N ALA A 155 -9.97 12.58 7.88
CA ALA A 155 -9.36 13.89 7.72
C ALA A 155 -7.99 13.97 8.42
N PRO A 156 -6.96 14.59 7.79
CA PRO A 156 -5.68 14.81 8.43
C PRO A 156 -5.80 15.53 9.78
N SER A 157 -4.95 15.20 10.71
CA SER A 157 -4.92 15.78 12.05
C SER A 157 -3.50 16.08 12.51
N PHE A 158 -3.35 16.75 13.65
CA PHE A 158 -2.05 16.90 14.29
C PHE A 158 -1.64 15.58 14.95
N GLY A 159 -0.38 15.19 14.73
CA GLY A 159 0.30 14.09 15.38
C GLY A 159 1.67 14.51 15.87
N TYR A 160 2.26 13.72 16.75
CA TYR A 160 3.61 13.91 17.25
C TYR A 160 4.52 12.79 16.75
N CYS A 161 5.62 13.15 16.13
CA CYS A 161 6.66 12.21 15.70
C CYS A 161 7.77 12.17 16.75
N ALA A 162 7.83 11.10 17.55
CA ALA A 162 8.81 10.99 18.63
C ALA A 162 10.26 10.93 18.12
N SER A 163 10.51 10.30 16.97
CA SER A 163 11.85 10.20 16.38
C SER A 163 12.40 11.54 15.89
N GLN A 164 11.52 12.46 15.48
CA GLN A 164 11.88 13.80 15.02
C GLN A 164 11.72 14.87 16.10
N GLY A 165 11.08 14.54 17.22
CA GLY A 165 10.76 15.49 18.28
C GLY A 165 9.84 16.62 17.85
N ALA A 166 9.00 16.41 16.82
CA ALA A 166 8.22 17.47 16.19
C ALA A 166 6.75 17.08 15.98
N TYR A 167 5.88 18.11 15.99
CA TYR A 167 4.49 17.97 15.57
C TYR A 167 4.37 18.10 14.06
N TYR A 168 3.53 17.28 13.45
CA TYR A 168 3.19 17.35 12.05
C TYR A 168 1.67 17.37 11.84
N TYR A 169 1.20 17.82 10.69
CA TYR A 169 -0.20 17.77 10.30
C TYR A 169 -0.37 16.84 9.10
N GLY A 170 -1.09 15.74 9.31
CA GLY A 170 -1.21 14.73 8.27
C GLY A 170 -1.94 13.46 8.70
N CYS A 171 -1.53 12.38 8.10
CA CYS A 171 -1.96 11.02 8.37
C CYS A 171 -0.78 10.17 8.87
N LYS A 172 -1.06 8.97 9.32
CA LYS A 172 -0.05 8.01 9.71
C LYS A 172 -0.21 6.76 8.84
N LEU A 173 0.82 6.42 8.08
CA LEU A 173 0.83 5.17 7.32
C LEU A 173 1.20 4.04 8.27
N HIS A 174 0.28 3.12 8.51
CA HIS A 174 0.55 1.82 9.13
C HIS A 174 0.75 0.79 8.04
N ALA A 175 1.74 -0.08 8.18
CA ALA A 175 1.97 -1.17 7.25
C ALA A 175 2.30 -2.46 7.98
N VAL A 176 1.85 -3.57 7.42
CA VAL A 176 2.26 -4.92 7.77
C VAL A 176 2.99 -5.51 6.59
N CYS A 177 4.23 -5.93 6.78
CA CYS A 177 5.02 -6.57 5.74
C CYS A 177 5.57 -7.92 6.20
N GLY A 178 5.78 -8.83 5.25
CA GLY A 178 6.51 -10.08 5.47
C GLY A 178 8.00 -9.83 5.73
N LEU A 179 8.72 -10.87 6.12
CA LEU A 179 10.18 -10.79 6.32
C LEU A 179 10.96 -10.52 5.02
N SER A 180 10.37 -10.85 3.88
CA SER A 180 10.87 -10.49 2.55
C SER A 180 10.84 -8.99 2.28
N GLY A 181 9.90 -8.27 2.94
CA GLY A 181 9.60 -6.86 2.78
C GLY A 181 8.40 -6.59 1.88
N VAL A 182 7.65 -7.62 1.53
CA VAL A 182 6.38 -7.48 0.79
C VAL A 182 5.31 -6.92 1.71
N ILE A 183 4.60 -5.89 1.27
CA ILE A 183 3.51 -5.28 2.03
C ILE A 183 2.25 -6.13 1.85
N HIS A 184 1.73 -6.68 2.93
CA HIS A 184 0.48 -7.46 2.92
C HIS A 184 -0.75 -6.59 3.19
N SER A 185 -0.65 -5.67 4.14
CA SER A 185 -1.73 -4.73 4.43
C SER A 185 -1.21 -3.37 4.90
N PHE A 186 -2.02 -2.34 4.72
CA PHE A 186 -1.74 -1.01 5.23
C PHE A 186 -3.04 -0.25 5.51
N ASP A 187 -2.92 0.77 6.36
CA ASP A 187 -3.97 1.77 6.56
C ASP A 187 -3.38 3.17 6.73
N LEU A 188 -4.20 4.18 6.48
CA LEU A 188 -3.81 5.59 6.54
C LEU A 188 -4.76 6.39 7.44
N PRO A 189 -4.81 6.11 8.75
CA PRO A 189 -5.63 6.88 9.68
C PRO A 189 -5.07 8.29 9.89
N LYS A 190 -5.89 9.15 10.49
CA LYS A 190 -5.45 10.48 10.91
C LYS A 190 -4.30 10.39 11.92
N ALA A 191 -3.38 11.36 11.88
CA ALA A 191 -2.16 11.33 12.69
C ALA A 191 -2.38 11.27 14.21
N SER A 192 -3.55 11.68 14.72
CA SER A 192 -3.90 11.62 16.14
C SER A 192 -4.28 10.23 16.66
N VAL A 193 -4.46 9.24 15.77
CA VAL A 193 -4.79 7.87 16.16
C VAL A 193 -3.55 7.17 16.71
N TYR A 194 -3.68 6.48 17.84
CA TYR A 194 -2.58 5.71 18.41
C TYR A 194 -2.36 4.42 17.62
N ASP A 195 -1.10 4.00 17.49
CA ASP A 195 -0.67 2.85 16.69
C ASP A 195 -1.38 1.55 17.10
N ILE A 196 -1.68 1.41 18.39
CA ILE A 196 -2.35 0.23 18.94
C ILE A 196 -3.75 -0.01 18.33
N HIS A 197 -4.41 1.03 17.82
CA HIS A 197 -5.75 0.86 17.23
C HIS A 197 -5.71 0.10 15.90
N TYR A 198 -4.61 0.17 15.16
CA TYR A 198 -4.44 -0.58 13.92
C TYR A 198 -4.37 -2.11 14.15
N LEU A 199 -4.03 -2.56 15.35
CA LEU A 199 -4.05 -3.98 15.70
C LEU A 199 -5.45 -4.62 15.61
N LYS A 200 -6.52 -3.82 15.60
CA LYS A 200 -7.88 -4.32 15.36
C LYS A 200 -8.06 -4.77 13.92
N ASP A 201 -7.53 -3.99 12.97
CA ASP A 201 -7.58 -4.32 11.55
C ASP A 201 -6.68 -5.53 11.25
N VAL A 202 -5.50 -5.59 11.88
CA VAL A 202 -4.60 -6.75 11.80
C VAL A 202 -5.31 -8.03 12.25
N LYS A 203 -6.12 -7.97 13.29
CA LYS A 203 -6.89 -9.12 13.79
C LYS A 203 -7.94 -9.63 12.79
N GLU A 204 -8.50 -8.75 11.95
CA GLU A 204 -9.48 -9.12 10.94
C GLU A 204 -8.82 -9.76 9.71
N ASP A 205 -7.61 -9.33 9.38
CA ASP A 205 -6.89 -9.75 8.18
C ASP A 205 -5.98 -10.97 8.39
N TYR A 206 -5.52 -11.24 9.62
CA TYR A 206 -4.51 -12.26 9.93
C TYR A 206 -4.96 -13.23 11.02
N SER A 207 -4.42 -14.44 10.98
CA SER A 207 -4.58 -15.46 12.02
C SER A 207 -3.40 -16.43 12.02
N ASN A 208 -3.18 -17.11 13.17
CA ASN A 208 -2.15 -18.14 13.32
C ASN A 208 -0.73 -17.68 12.95
N CYS A 209 -0.37 -16.43 13.27
CA CYS A 209 0.91 -15.84 12.86
C CYS A 209 1.60 -15.12 14.03
N ARG A 210 2.83 -14.67 13.77
CA ARG A 210 3.59 -13.80 14.68
C ARG A 210 3.75 -12.43 14.03
N VAL A 211 3.45 -11.39 14.80
CA VAL A 211 3.59 -9.99 14.37
C VAL A 211 4.65 -9.33 15.25
N ILE A 212 5.66 -8.76 14.63
CA ILE A 212 6.77 -8.07 15.28
C ILE A 212 6.54 -6.57 15.16
N GLY A 213 6.35 -5.90 16.30
CA GLY A 213 6.09 -4.47 16.36
C GLY A 213 7.11 -3.70 17.20
N ASP A 214 6.97 -2.38 17.21
CA ASP A 214 7.73 -1.50 18.09
C ASP A 214 7.07 -1.34 19.47
N ARG A 215 7.66 -0.50 20.34
CA ARG A 215 7.13 -0.22 21.69
C ARG A 215 5.80 0.55 21.69
N GLY A 216 5.42 1.14 20.58
CA GLY A 216 4.13 1.83 20.40
C GLY A 216 2.93 0.89 20.45
N TYR A 217 3.16 -0.41 20.18
CA TYR A 217 2.14 -1.45 20.19
C TYR A 217 2.01 -2.22 21.53
N ILE A 218 2.70 -1.79 22.59
CA ILE A 218 2.66 -2.47 23.90
C ILE A 218 1.29 -2.24 24.57
N SER A 219 0.52 -3.33 24.73
CA SER A 219 -0.68 -3.39 25.57
C SER A 219 -0.97 -4.84 25.92
N ALA A 220 -0.98 -5.16 27.22
CA ALA A 220 -1.24 -6.52 27.67
C ALA A 220 -2.62 -7.01 27.24
N ASP A 221 -3.65 -6.16 27.38
CA ASP A 221 -5.03 -6.53 27.03
C ASP A 221 -5.20 -6.78 25.54
N VAL A 222 -4.58 -5.95 24.69
CA VAL A 222 -4.66 -6.13 23.23
C VAL A 222 -3.87 -7.35 22.78
N GLN A 223 -2.67 -7.60 23.37
CA GLN A 223 -1.88 -8.78 23.08
C GLN A 223 -2.61 -10.06 23.46
N LEU A 224 -3.27 -10.10 24.63
CA LEU A 224 -4.09 -11.24 25.06
C LEU A 224 -5.26 -11.44 24.11
N ASN A 225 -6.00 -10.38 23.77
CA ASN A 225 -7.13 -10.46 22.85
C ASN A 225 -6.72 -10.98 21.45
N LEU A 226 -5.61 -10.50 20.89
CA LEU A 226 -5.07 -11.00 19.62
C LEU A 226 -4.75 -12.49 19.66
N PHE A 227 -4.15 -12.94 20.78
CA PHE A 227 -3.80 -14.35 20.95
C PHE A 227 -5.04 -15.23 21.11
N GLU A 228 -5.99 -14.85 21.95
CA GLU A 228 -7.19 -15.65 22.23
C GLU A 228 -8.15 -15.74 21.04
N THR A 229 -8.27 -14.66 20.25
CA THR A 229 -9.29 -14.57 19.20
C THR A 229 -8.79 -14.91 17.80
N ALA A 230 -7.51 -14.66 17.50
CA ALA A 230 -6.95 -14.86 16.17
C ALA A 230 -5.65 -15.69 16.18
N HIS A 231 -5.20 -16.17 17.35
CA HIS A 231 -3.93 -16.88 17.53
C HIS A 231 -2.72 -16.08 17.00
N ILE A 232 -2.79 -14.75 17.08
CA ILE A 232 -1.72 -13.85 16.71
C ILE A 232 -0.83 -13.60 17.91
N ARG A 233 0.46 -13.94 17.81
CA ARG A 233 1.45 -13.61 18.82
C ARG A 233 2.13 -12.28 18.45
N LEU A 234 1.74 -11.21 19.15
CA LEU A 234 2.38 -9.91 19.00
C LEU A 234 3.66 -9.86 19.85
N GLU A 235 4.77 -9.66 19.19
CA GLU A 235 6.09 -9.60 19.79
C GLU A 235 6.62 -8.15 19.73
N VAL A 236 6.80 -7.53 20.89
CA VAL A 236 7.28 -6.14 21.04
C VAL A 236 8.46 -6.08 22.02
N PRO A 237 9.42 -5.16 21.80
CA PRO A 237 10.55 -5.02 22.72
C PRO A 237 10.07 -4.50 24.07
N TYR A 238 10.56 -5.08 25.15
CA TYR A 238 10.26 -4.64 26.50
C TYR A 238 10.81 -3.24 26.78
N ARG A 239 10.12 -2.48 27.64
CA ARG A 239 10.64 -1.23 28.17
C ARG A 239 11.67 -1.53 29.25
N SER A 240 12.70 -0.67 29.39
CA SER A 240 13.76 -0.81 30.38
C SER A 240 13.27 -0.85 31.85
N ASN A 241 12.07 -0.30 32.09
CA ASN A 241 11.43 -0.27 33.42
C ASN A 241 10.47 -1.47 33.67
N GLN A 242 10.34 -2.39 32.75
CA GLN A 242 9.53 -3.61 32.98
C GLN A 242 10.32 -4.65 33.76
N LYS A 243 9.76 -5.13 34.89
CA LYS A 243 10.42 -6.09 35.79
C LYS A 243 10.65 -7.46 35.16
N ASP A 244 9.81 -7.88 34.21
CA ASP A 244 9.84 -9.21 33.58
C ASP A 244 10.40 -9.16 32.13
N GLY A 245 11.32 -8.25 31.88
CA GLY A 245 11.91 -8.08 30.55
C GLY A 245 12.67 -9.31 30.07
N LYS A 246 12.24 -9.91 28.98
CA LYS A 246 12.96 -11.00 28.29
C LYS A 246 13.94 -10.41 27.27
N PRO A 247 15.09 -11.05 27.05
CA PRO A 247 16.02 -10.58 26.03
C PRO A 247 15.36 -10.60 24.64
N THR A 248 15.59 -9.54 23.89
CA THR A 248 15.08 -9.43 22.52
C THR A 248 15.92 -10.33 21.60
N PHE A 249 15.30 -11.21 20.87
CA PHE A 249 16.01 -12.09 19.93
C PHE A 249 16.62 -11.30 18.78
N THR A 250 17.77 -11.75 18.29
CA THR A 250 18.50 -11.08 17.17
C THR A 250 17.69 -11.01 15.88
N CYS A 251 16.77 -11.95 15.63
CA CYS A 251 15.85 -11.89 14.49
C CYS A 251 14.91 -10.67 14.53
N PHE A 252 14.56 -10.19 15.71
CA PHE A 252 13.76 -8.99 15.91
C PHE A 252 14.38 -7.74 15.28
N ALA A 253 15.66 -7.53 15.51
CA ALA A 253 16.37 -6.37 14.97
C ALA A 253 16.41 -6.41 13.43
N LYS A 254 16.61 -7.61 12.86
CA LYS A 254 16.60 -7.79 11.39
C LYS A 254 15.22 -7.53 10.79
N ALA A 255 14.17 -8.07 11.41
CA ALA A 255 12.79 -7.90 10.97
C ALA A 255 12.38 -6.42 11.01
N ARG A 256 12.64 -5.72 12.12
CA ARG A 256 12.37 -4.28 12.22
C ARG A 256 13.14 -3.45 11.19
N LYS A 257 14.43 -3.75 10.99
CA LYS A 257 15.23 -3.07 9.97
C LYS A 257 14.60 -3.23 8.57
N ARG A 258 13.92 -4.34 8.30
CA ARG A 258 13.28 -4.58 7.00
C ARG A 258 12.15 -3.60 6.74
N ILE A 259 11.22 -3.40 7.69
CA ILE A 259 10.11 -2.45 7.52
C ILE A 259 10.61 -0.98 7.49
N GLU A 260 11.65 -0.64 8.24
CA GLU A 260 12.30 0.67 8.18
C GLU A 260 12.92 0.92 6.78
N THR A 261 13.59 -0.09 6.22
CA THR A 261 14.13 -0.04 4.84
C THR A 261 13.00 0.12 3.82
N LEU A 262 11.90 -0.60 3.98
CA LEU A 262 10.73 -0.50 3.13
C LEU A 262 10.15 0.92 3.15
N PHE A 263 9.98 1.53 4.32
CA PHE A 263 9.52 2.92 4.40
C PHE A 263 10.50 3.90 3.75
N SER A 264 11.81 3.66 3.83
CA SER A 264 12.79 4.48 3.11
C SER A 264 12.64 4.31 1.60
N GLN A 265 12.48 3.08 1.10
CA GLN A 265 12.22 2.82 -0.32
C GLN A 265 10.96 3.52 -0.82
N LEU A 266 9.86 3.46 -0.05
CA LEU A 266 8.62 4.15 -0.38
C LEU A 266 8.83 5.69 -0.46
N CYS A 267 9.69 6.26 0.39
CA CYS A 267 10.00 7.68 0.33
C CYS A 267 10.89 8.06 -0.85
N ASP A 268 11.94 7.28 -1.09
CA ASP A 268 12.98 7.60 -2.07
C ASP A 268 12.55 7.29 -3.50
N GLN A 269 11.93 6.12 -3.72
CA GLN A 269 11.53 5.68 -5.04
C GLN A 269 10.15 6.21 -5.44
N PHE A 270 9.21 6.21 -4.49
CA PHE A 270 7.82 6.53 -4.76
C PHE A 270 7.38 7.87 -4.17
N MET A 271 8.26 8.59 -3.50
CA MET A 271 8.03 9.94 -2.98
C MET A 271 6.73 10.08 -2.16
N ILE A 272 6.38 9.07 -1.34
CA ILE A 272 5.11 9.07 -0.59
C ILE A 272 4.92 10.28 0.32
N GLU A 273 6.00 10.93 0.73
CA GLU A 273 5.96 12.18 1.50
C GLU A 273 5.55 13.39 0.66
N ARG A 274 5.63 13.31 -0.68
CA ARG A 274 5.18 14.37 -1.61
C ARG A 274 3.73 14.15 -2.04
N ASN A 275 2.85 14.01 -1.07
CA ASN A 275 1.44 13.77 -1.35
C ASN A 275 0.72 15.07 -1.75
N TYR A 276 0.49 15.27 -3.04
CA TYR A 276 -0.29 16.39 -3.58
C TYR A 276 -1.78 16.07 -3.75
N ALA A 277 -2.24 14.92 -3.28
CA ALA A 277 -3.63 14.53 -3.39
C ALA A 277 -4.51 15.50 -2.60
N LYS A 278 -5.58 15.94 -3.23
CA LYS A 278 -6.62 16.79 -2.60
C LYS A 278 -7.73 15.97 -1.94
N ASP A 279 -7.71 14.66 -2.14
CA ASP A 279 -8.70 13.70 -1.69
C ASP A 279 -8.00 12.49 -1.08
N ILE A 280 -8.48 12.01 0.05
CA ILE A 280 -7.92 10.86 0.76
C ILE A 280 -8.00 9.60 -0.12
N ALA A 281 -9.10 9.41 -0.87
CA ALA A 281 -9.23 8.28 -1.79
C ALA A 281 -8.12 8.25 -2.85
N VAL A 282 -7.66 9.41 -3.31
CA VAL A 282 -6.52 9.52 -4.25
C VAL A 282 -5.20 9.20 -3.54
N SER A 283 -5.01 9.62 -2.29
CA SER A 283 -3.85 9.23 -1.48
C SER A 283 -3.77 7.73 -1.28
N TYR A 284 -4.89 7.08 -0.96
CA TYR A 284 -4.96 5.63 -0.84
C TYR A 284 -4.63 4.92 -2.15
N THR A 285 -5.15 5.42 -3.28
CA THR A 285 -4.89 4.82 -4.59
C THR A 285 -3.42 4.95 -4.98
N HIS A 286 -2.80 6.08 -4.65
CA HIS A 286 -1.38 6.33 -4.87
C HIS A 286 -0.52 5.35 -4.04
N LEU A 287 -0.77 5.25 -2.74
CA LEU A 287 -0.08 4.29 -1.87
C LEU A 287 -0.27 2.84 -2.33
N ARG A 288 -1.47 2.45 -2.74
CA ARG A 288 -1.76 1.09 -3.22
C ARG A 288 -0.98 0.71 -4.47
N ALA A 289 -0.74 1.64 -5.37
CA ALA A 289 0.05 1.40 -6.56
C ALA A 289 1.53 1.21 -6.22
N HIS A 290 2.06 1.99 -5.28
CA HIS A 290 3.46 1.90 -4.85
C HIS A 290 3.82 0.57 -4.18
N GLU A 291 2.93 0.06 -3.35
CA GLU A 291 3.16 -1.21 -2.64
C GLU A 291 3.29 -2.41 -3.56
N THR A 292 2.47 -2.45 -4.62
CA THR A 292 2.50 -3.56 -5.58
C THR A 292 3.81 -3.62 -6.36
N LEU A 293 4.53 -2.51 -6.45
CA LEU A 293 5.70 -2.34 -7.31
C LEU A 293 7.02 -2.45 -6.58
N SER A 294 7.04 -2.27 -5.24
CA SER A 294 8.23 -2.57 -4.44
C SER A 294 8.58 -4.07 -4.47
N ASP A 295 7.64 -4.90 -4.90
CA ASP A 295 7.67 -6.35 -4.82
C ASP A 295 7.79 -7.03 -6.21
N LEU A 296 7.56 -6.29 -7.30
CA LEU A 296 7.74 -6.71 -8.70
C LEU A 296 9.07 -6.24 -9.28
#